data_b591c43166aa0c03557d7689bd987f4d
#
_entry.id   b591c43166aa0c03557d7689bd987f4d
#
_cell.length_a   1.000
_cell.length_b   1.000
_cell.length_c   1.000
_cell.angle_alpha   90.00
_cell.angle_beta   90.00
_cell.angle_gamma   90.00
#
_symmetry.space_group_name_H-M   'P 1'
#
loop_
_entity.id
_entity.type
_entity.pdbx_description
1 polymer ?
#
loop_
_entity_poly.entity_id
_entity_poly.type
_entity_poly.pdbx_seq_one_letter_code
_entity_poly.pdbx_strand_id
1 'polypeptide(L)'
;MNTFFMFGKYTSESIKEISASRTKQAVDVIKNLGGEVNAMHILMGEYDLLFCVNLPGNEEAIKASVELTRLTGIMFNTCPGIAVEIFDRLVKK
;
A
#
# COMPACT_ATOMS: atom_id res chain seq x y z
N MET A 1 12.23 2.85 -9.27
CA MET A 1 11.20 2.17 -8.47
C MET A 1 9.82 2.43 -9.04
N ASN A 2 8.90 1.55 -8.76
CA ASN A 2 7.53 1.66 -9.25
C ASN A 2 6.61 2.06 -8.12
N THR A 3 5.57 2.82 -8.46
CA THR A 3 4.57 3.26 -7.49
C THR A 3 3.41 2.28 -7.45
N PHE A 4 3.00 1.92 -6.23
CA PHE A 4 1.86 1.05 -6.00
C PHE A 4 0.89 1.72 -5.02
N PHE A 5 -0.39 1.52 -5.28
CA PHE A 5 -1.46 2.00 -4.43
C PHE A 5 -2.09 0.78 -3.76
N MET A 6 -1.99 0.74 -2.45
CA MET A 6 -2.45 -0.39 -1.66
C MET A 6 -3.71 0.02 -0.91
N PHE A 7 -4.85 -0.42 -1.43
CA PHE A 7 -6.15 -0.17 -0.83
C PHE A 7 -6.44 -1.25 0.20
N GLY A 8 -6.65 -0.85 1.42
CA GLY A 8 -6.88 -1.77 2.52
C GLY A 8 -8.32 -1.77 3.00
N LYS A 9 -8.78 -2.96 3.35
CA LYS A 9 -10.10 -3.14 3.93
C LYS A 9 -9.95 -3.84 5.28
N TYR A 10 -10.45 -3.19 6.33
CA TYR A 10 -10.41 -3.77 7.67
C TYR A 10 -11.34 -4.98 7.75
N THR A 11 -10.88 -5.98 8.48
CA THR A 11 -11.74 -7.05 8.99
C THR A 11 -12.23 -6.62 10.37
N SER A 12 -13.23 -7.35 10.92
CA SER A 12 -13.71 -7.06 12.26
C SER A 12 -12.62 -7.19 13.32
N GLU A 13 -11.65 -8.07 13.09
CA GLU A 13 -10.53 -8.24 14.02
C GLU A 13 -9.47 -7.18 13.80
N SER A 14 -9.12 -6.89 12.57
CA SER A 14 -8.05 -5.93 12.27
C SER A 14 -8.39 -4.52 12.74
N ILE A 15 -9.67 -4.13 12.70
CA ILE A 15 -10.07 -2.81 13.17
C ILE A 15 -9.88 -2.65 14.69
N LYS A 16 -9.99 -3.74 15.44
CA LYS A 16 -9.80 -3.73 16.90
C LYS A 16 -8.34 -3.55 17.28
N GLU A 17 -7.43 -3.88 16.39
CA GLU A 17 -5.99 -3.87 16.65
C GLU A 17 -5.29 -2.63 16.12
N ILE A 18 -6.03 -1.58 15.81
CA ILE A 18 -5.45 -0.31 15.33
C ILE A 18 -4.53 0.26 16.40
N SER A 19 -3.30 0.58 16.01
CA SER A 19 -2.32 1.21 16.91
C SER A 19 -1.22 1.90 16.10
N ALA A 20 -0.58 2.89 16.70
CA ALA A 20 0.58 3.55 16.10
C ALA A 20 1.74 2.56 15.90
N SER A 21 1.88 1.59 16.81
CA SER A 21 2.90 0.55 16.72
C SER A 21 2.68 -0.33 15.48
N ARG A 22 1.45 -0.73 15.22
CA ARG A 22 1.13 -1.52 14.02
C ARG A 22 1.40 -0.73 12.74
N THR A 23 1.08 0.56 12.74
CA THR A 23 1.38 1.44 11.60
C THR A 23 2.88 1.50 11.34
N LYS A 24 3.68 1.66 12.39
CA LYS A 24 5.14 1.67 12.26
C LYS A 24 5.66 0.36 11.71
N GLN A 25 5.14 -0.77 12.18
CA GLN A 25 5.53 -2.08 11.68
C GLN A 25 5.19 -2.24 10.20
N ALA A 26 4.05 -1.71 9.76
CA ALA A 26 3.66 -1.72 8.36
C ALA A 26 4.64 -0.92 7.49
N VAL A 27 5.05 0.25 7.96
CA VAL A 27 6.07 1.05 7.27
C VAL A 27 7.38 0.28 7.16
N ASP A 28 7.77 -0.41 8.22
CA ASP A 28 9.01 -1.20 8.24
C ASP A 28 8.98 -2.35 7.24
N VAL A 29 7.82 -2.99 7.03
CA VAL A 29 7.67 -4.03 6.00
C VAL A 29 8.06 -3.46 4.63
N ILE A 30 7.54 -2.29 4.28
CA ILE A 30 7.83 -1.66 2.99
C ILE A 30 9.32 -1.31 2.89
N LYS A 31 9.89 -0.73 3.92
CA LYS A 31 11.31 -0.38 3.95
C LYS A 31 12.21 -1.61 3.80
N ASN A 32 11.87 -2.69 4.49
CA ASN A 32 12.66 -3.93 4.43
C ASN A 32 12.63 -4.59 3.05
N LEU A 33 11.63 -4.29 2.24
CA LEU A 33 11.55 -4.76 0.86
C LEU A 33 12.26 -3.81 -0.13
N GLY A 34 12.97 -2.82 0.38
CA GLY A 34 13.70 -1.87 -0.45
C GLY A 34 12.86 -0.71 -0.96
N GLY A 35 11.70 -0.52 -0.37
CA GLY A 35 10.78 0.54 -0.78
C GLY A 35 10.68 1.69 0.22
N GLU A 36 9.73 2.55 -0.05
CA GLU A 36 9.41 3.68 0.83
C GLU A 36 7.91 3.97 0.79
N VAL A 37 7.40 4.49 1.88
CA VAL A 37 5.99 4.90 1.99
C VAL A 37 5.90 6.39 1.70
N ASN A 38 5.16 6.75 0.66
CA ASN A 38 4.98 8.15 0.26
C ASN A 38 3.81 8.81 0.98
N ALA A 39 2.75 8.05 1.23
CA ALA A 39 1.55 8.56 1.89
C ALA A 39 0.73 7.41 2.49
N MET A 40 0.02 7.72 3.56
CA MET A 40 -0.91 6.81 4.21
C MET A 40 -2.16 7.60 4.58
N HIS A 41 -3.33 7.11 4.17
CA HIS A 41 -4.60 7.81 4.40
C HIS A 41 -5.65 6.84 4.90
N ILE A 42 -6.51 7.34 5.78
CA ILE A 42 -7.76 6.66 6.14
C ILE A 42 -8.85 7.19 5.22
N LEU A 43 -9.65 6.29 4.69
CA LEU A 43 -10.67 6.60 3.71
C LEU A 43 -12.06 6.37 4.26
N MET A 44 -13.04 7.02 3.65
CA MET A 44 -14.46 6.74 3.88
C MET A 44 -15.06 6.31 2.54
N GLY A 45 -15.42 5.03 2.42
CA GLY A 45 -15.95 4.50 1.17
C GLY A 45 -15.80 2.99 1.11
N GLU A 46 -15.59 2.48 -0.09
CA GLU A 46 -15.44 1.05 -0.31
C GLU A 46 -14.21 0.48 0.40
N TYR A 47 -13.11 1.23 0.38
CA TYR A 47 -11.90 0.85 1.10
C TYR A 47 -11.71 1.76 2.31
N ASP A 48 -11.01 1.24 3.31
CA ASP A 48 -10.85 1.91 4.60
C ASP A 48 -9.54 2.68 4.70
N LEU A 49 -8.53 2.25 3.94
CA LEU A 49 -7.24 2.92 3.97
C LEU A 49 -6.51 2.80 2.64
N LEU A 50 -5.55 3.71 2.45
CA LEU A 50 -4.70 3.74 1.27
C LEU A 50 -3.26 3.97 1.67
N PHE A 51 -2.38 3.07 1.23
CA PHE A 51 -0.93 3.29 1.27
C PHE A 51 -0.46 3.57 -0.15
N CYS A 52 0.23 4.69 -0.33
CA CYS A 52 0.93 4.98 -1.58
C CYS A 52 2.41 4.71 -1.34
N VAL A 53 2.97 3.74 -2.05
CA VAL A 53 4.33 3.26 -1.79
C VAL A 53 5.13 3.15 -3.09
N ASN A 54 6.46 3.26 -2.96
CA ASN A 54 7.38 2.91 -4.02
C ASN A 54 8.06 1.60 -3.64
N LEU A 55 8.14 0.68 -4.59
CA LEU A 55 8.79 -0.61 -4.42
C LEU A 55 9.61 -0.93 -5.67
N PRO A 56 10.65 -1.77 -5.52
CA PRO A 56 11.51 -2.11 -6.67
C PRO A 56 10.76 -2.72 -7.86
N GLY A 57 9.76 -3.55 -7.61
CA GLY A 57 9.01 -4.18 -8.68
C GLY A 57 7.82 -4.99 -8.18
N ASN A 58 7.23 -5.76 -9.10
CA ASN A 58 6.03 -6.51 -8.81
C ASN A 58 6.22 -7.60 -7.75
N GLU A 59 7.39 -8.22 -7.73
CA GLU A 59 7.67 -9.26 -6.72
C GLU A 59 7.60 -8.70 -5.31
N GLU A 60 8.23 -7.54 -5.09
CA GLU A 60 8.19 -6.87 -3.79
C GLU A 60 6.79 -6.39 -3.44
N ALA A 61 6.02 -5.94 -4.43
CA ALA A 61 4.64 -5.53 -4.21
C ALA A 61 3.76 -6.70 -3.76
N ILE A 62 3.95 -7.87 -4.36
CA ILE A 62 3.23 -9.08 -3.96
C ILE A 62 3.63 -9.48 -2.54
N LYS A 63 4.92 -9.49 -2.25
CA LYS A 63 5.42 -9.80 -0.90
C LYS A 63 4.87 -8.83 0.13
N ALA A 64 4.87 -7.53 -0.19
CA ALA A 64 4.34 -6.51 0.71
C ALA A 64 2.87 -6.76 1.02
N SER A 65 2.07 -7.08 0.01
CA SER A 65 0.64 -7.35 0.18
C SER A 65 0.42 -8.52 1.14
N VAL A 66 1.16 -9.61 0.94
CA VAL A 66 1.03 -10.80 1.79
C VAL A 66 1.53 -10.53 3.20
N GLU A 67 2.71 -9.92 3.35
CA GLU A 67 3.29 -9.64 4.65
C GLU A 67 2.45 -8.66 5.47
N LEU A 68 1.93 -7.61 4.82
CA LEU A 68 1.07 -6.65 5.51
C LEU A 68 -0.24 -7.30 5.97
N THR A 69 -0.83 -8.16 5.15
CA THR A 69 -2.04 -8.87 5.55
C THR A 69 -1.76 -9.82 6.73
N ARG A 70 -0.62 -10.53 6.70
CA ARG A 70 -0.23 -11.40 7.81
C ARG A 70 0.01 -10.62 9.10
N LEU A 71 0.64 -9.46 8.98
CA LEU A 71 0.95 -8.62 10.13
C LEU A 71 -0.30 -7.99 10.74
N THR A 72 -1.21 -7.50 9.90
CA THR A 72 -2.30 -6.61 10.33
C THR A 72 -3.68 -7.24 10.29
N GLY A 73 -3.88 -8.30 9.51
CA GLY A 73 -5.21 -8.84 9.22
C GLY A 73 -6.01 -7.98 8.24
N ILE A 74 -5.43 -6.90 7.73
CA ILE A 74 -6.07 -6.04 6.73
C ILE A 74 -5.91 -6.68 5.36
N MET A 75 -7.00 -6.71 4.59
CA MET A 75 -6.96 -7.22 3.21
C MET A 75 -6.59 -6.08 2.28
N PHE A 76 -5.54 -6.29 1.47
CA PHE A 76 -5.04 -5.28 0.56
C PHE A 76 -5.33 -5.61 -0.90
N ASN A 77 -5.73 -4.58 -1.64
CA ASN A 77 -5.82 -4.60 -3.09
C ASN A 77 -4.71 -3.67 -3.60
N THR A 78 -3.68 -4.24 -4.22
CA THR A 78 -2.46 -3.52 -4.59
C THR A 78 -2.42 -3.33 -6.10
N CYS A 79 -2.35 -2.08 -6.54
CA CYS A 79 -2.37 -1.72 -7.95
C CYS A 79 -1.14 -0.89 -8.31
N PRO A 80 -0.49 -1.19 -9.44
CA PRO A 80 0.52 -0.26 -9.96
C PRO A 80 -0.15 1.00 -10.50
N GLY A 81 0.55 2.11 -10.42
CA GLY A 81 0.05 3.37 -10.96
C GLY A 81 1.18 4.27 -11.39
N ILE A 82 0.87 5.24 -12.24
CA ILE A 82 1.80 6.28 -12.66
C ILE A 82 1.11 7.63 -12.54
N ALA A 83 1.92 8.69 -12.44
CA ALA A 83 1.38 10.04 -12.41
C ALA A 83 0.68 10.37 -13.74
N VAL A 84 -0.39 11.17 -13.65
CA VAL A 84 -1.15 11.57 -14.84
C VAL A 84 -0.26 12.26 -15.88
N GLU A 85 0.70 13.07 -15.45
CA GLU A 85 1.63 13.75 -16.36
C GLU A 85 2.45 12.75 -17.19
N ILE A 86 2.83 11.63 -16.59
CA ILE A 86 3.55 10.57 -17.31
C ILE A 86 2.61 9.90 -18.30
N PHE A 87 1.41 9.57 -17.86
CA PHE A 87 0.39 8.97 -18.71
C PHE A 87 0.08 9.86 -19.92
N ASP A 88 -0.09 11.15 -19.70
CA ASP A 88 -0.39 12.10 -20.77
C ASP A 88 0.71 12.11 -21.84
N ARG A 89 1.98 12.03 -21.41
CA ARG A 89 3.09 11.95 -22.35
C ARG A 89 3.12 10.64 -23.14
N LEU A 90 2.79 9.53 -22.48
CA LEU A 90 2.79 8.22 -23.11
C LEU A 90 1.75 8.09 -24.21
N VAL A 91 0.60 8.75 -24.06
CA VAL A 91 -0.53 8.64 -24.98
C VAL A 91 -0.69 9.85 -25.88
N LYS A 92 0.27 10.76 -25.84
CA LYS A 92 0.23 12.01 -26.62
C LYS A 92 0.19 11.72 -28.11
N LYS A 93 -0.68 12.40 -28.81
CA LYS A 93 -0.79 12.36 -30.27
C LYS A 93 0.02 13.47 -30.92
#